data_ede53241a6fdf628e692b7aa7ee59e61
#
_entry.id   ede53241a6fdf628e692b7aa7ee59e61
#
_cell.length_a   1.000
_cell.length_b   1.000
_cell.length_c   1.000
_cell.angle_alpha   90.00
_cell.angle_beta   90.00
_cell.angle_gamma   90.00
#
_symmetry.space_group_name_H-M   'P 1'
#
loop_
_entity.id
_entity.type
_entity.pdbx_description
1 polymer ?
#
loop_
_entity_poly.entity_id
_entity_poly.type
_entity_poly.pdbx_seq_one_letter_code
_entity_poly.pdbx_strand_id
1 'polypeptide(L)'
;MTAEPRVLSGRYRVDEPIGRGGMAVVYRGYDLTLGRDVAIKVLDRELANDNAFRTRFRLEAQAASRMANPTIVRVYDAGEDSETTPDGTVRAVPFIVMELVHGRLLKDIISTGPVPVEDAVRYVDGILEALEYSHRAGVVHRDIKPGNVMVTETGQVKVMDFGIARAVSDSSSTVADTTAILGTAAYFSPEQAKGEPVDARADLYSTGVVLYELLAGRPPFRGESPVAVAYQHVSEAPLPPSEVNDSVPRSLDAVALRALAKDPFQRFQDAAAFRESLDATIDGRSPSKRQVGALTSELYGPNPRQAAETARSLRQLSTDTTMKRTQAGPPVAWIWAGVAILAVLLLSVLFWVLSLQPRDGVPSNARIVPDVTGMTYERANNELAALDLIAFRVDEPNADVAPGNVIRTDPEAGESLSPGQEVRVYVSAGQEFATVPVLVGLGQDAATTALESAGLTLGTITPRNDPDLAQGIVISASQSEGTEVAIGTSVNLIVASGRVTINDVTGYTVEAATRELEAVGLTVTPQEDPSCAATDPPIVMSQSLPPGDVPIHSTIALNYCSGA
;
A
#
# COMPACT_ATOMS: atom_id res chain seq x y z
N MET A 1 -32.97 -34.49 -10.75
CA MET A 1 -33.45 -33.47 -9.81
C MET A 1 -32.61 -32.21 -10.08
N THR A 2 -33.15 -31.23 -10.77
CA THR A 2 -32.49 -29.93 -10.94
C THR A 2 -32.46 -29.27 -9.58
N ALA A 3 -31.24 -29.01 -9.04
CA ALA A 3 -31.08 -28.25 -7.81
C ALA A 3 -31.83 -26.90 -7.96
N GLU A 4 -32.60 -26.50 -6.96
CA GLU A 4 -33.20 -25.19 -6.96
C GLU A 4 -32.12 -24.12 -7.12
N PRO A 5 -32.34 -23.11 -7.98
CA PRO A 5 -31.35 -22.06 -8.19
C PRO A 5 -31.11 -21.32 -6.88
N ARG A 6 -29.85 -21.15 -6.51
CA ARG A 6 -29.44 -20.38 -5.34
C ARG A 6 -29.86 -18.91 -5.50
N VAL A 7 -30.60 -18.37 -4.53
CA VAL A 7 -31.04 -16.97 -4.53
C VAL A 7 -30.53 -16.30 -3.27
N LEU A 8 -29.72 -15.25 -3.42
CA LEU A 8 -29.19 -14.46 -2.32
C LEU A 8 -30.18 -13.35 -1.94
N SER A 9 -30.43 -13.19 -0.64
CA SER A 9 -31.35 -12.20 -0.05
C SER A 9 -32.73 -12.19 -0.71
N GLY A 10 -33.19 -13.33 -1.21
CA GLY A 10 -34.48 -13.47 -1.92
C GLY A 10 -34.60 -12.69 -3.22
N ARG A 11 -33.53 -12.09 -3.73
CA ARG A 11 -33.53 -11.17 -4.89
C ARG A 11 -32.57 -11.57 -6.00
N TYR A 12 -31.38 -12.02 -5.67
CA TYR A 12 -30.34 -12.24 -6.68
C TYR A 12 -30.14 -13.73 -6.94
N ARG A 13 -30.62 -14.19 -8.10
CA ARG A 13 -30.37 -15.56 -8.54
C ARG A 13 -28.90 -15.69 -8.95
N VAL A 14 -28.24 -16.73 -8.44
CA VAL A 14 -26.86 -17.05 -8.76
C VAL A 14 -26.86 -18.15 -9.84
N ASP A 15 -26.25 -17.86 -10.98
CA ASP A 15 -26.15 -18.79 -12.10
C ASP A 15 -24.74 -19.44 -12.15
N GLU A 16 -24.02 -19.43 -13.28
CA GLU A 16 -22.70 -20.03 -13.43
C GLU A 16 -21.56 -19.13 -12.92
N PRO A 17 -20.45 -19.71 -12.44
CA PRO A 17 -19.25 -18.93 -12.13
C PRO A 17 -18.59 -18.41 -13.41
N ILE A 18 -18.26 -17.11 -13.42
CA ILE A 18 -17.60 -16.42 -14.54
C ILE A 18 -16.16 -16.00 -14.22
N GLY A 19 -15.76 -16.03 -12.94
CA GLY A 19 -14.41 -15.70 -12.51
C GLY A 19 -14.11 -16.19 -11.10
N ARG A 20 -12.82 -16.46 -10.83
CA ARG A 20 -12.35 -16.81 -9.48
C ARG A 20 -11.10 -15.99 -9.18
N GLY A 21 -11.12 -15.28 -8.05
CA GLY A 21 -9.99 -14.57 -7.47
C GLY A 21 -9.48 -15.23 -6.19
N GLY A 22 -8.47 -14.64 -5.57
CA GLY A 22 -7.87 -15.18 -4.33
C GLY A 22 -8.79 -15.16 -3.12
N MET A 23 -9.79 -14.26 -3.07
CA MET A 23 -10.69 -14.14 -1.92
C MET A 23 -12.18 -14.30 -2.26
N ALA A 24 -12.56 -14.38 -3.54
CA ALA A 24 -13.95 -14.41 -3.94
C ALA A 24 -14.16 -15.15 -5.26
N VAL A 25 -15.37 -15.64 -5.46
CA VAL A 25 -15.84 -16.16 -6.74
C VAL A 25 -16.88 -15.21 -7.32
N VAL A 26 -16.74 -14.89 -8.60
CA VAL A 26 -17.70 -14.05 -9.33
C VAL A 26 -18.62 -14.95 -10.15
N TYR A 27 -19.91 -14.79 -9.97
CA TYR A 27 -20.95 -15.51 -10.69
C TYR A 27 -21.70 -14.57 -11.64
N ARG A 28 -22.15 -15.10 -12.75
CA ARG A 28 -23.27 -14.51 -13.45
C ARG A 28 -24.52 -14.70 -12.61
N GLY A 29 -25.42 -13.73 -12.61
CA GLY A 29 -26.68 -13.80 -11.90
C GLY A 29 -27.73 -12.90 -12.48
N TYR A 30 -28.90 -12.91 -11.87
CA TYR A 30 -30.05 -12.15 -12.33
C TYR A 30 -30.76 -11.46 -11.17
N ASP A 31 -30.96 -10.15 -11.27
CA ASP A 31 -31.76 -9.37 -10.32
C ASP A 31 -33.26 -9.59 -10.60
N LEU A 32 -33.90 -10.43 -9.82
CA LEU A 32 -35.30 -10.80 -9.96
C LEU A 32 -36.26 -9.62 -9.82
N THR A 33 -35.85 -8.57 -9.08
CA THR A 33 -36.68 -7.37 -8.82
C THR A 33 -36.60 -6.39 -9.98
N LEU A 34 -35.40 -6.14 -10.52
CA LEU A 34 -35.18 -5.17 -11.60
C LEU A 34 -35.14 -5.79 -13.00
N GLY A 35 -35.19 -7.11 -13.11
CA GLY A 35 -35.26 -7.83 -14.39
C GLY A 35 -34.01 -7.65 -15.26
N ARG A 36 -32.79 -7.73 -14.66
CA ARG A 36 -31.52 -7.51 -15.38
C ARG A 36 -30.45 -8.51 -14.99
N ASP A 37 -29.55 -8.77 -15.93
CA ASP A 37 -28.33 -9.54 -15.67
C ASP A 37 -27.37 -8.74 -14.78
N VAL A 38 -26.68 -9.43 -13.87
CA VAL A 38 -25.73 -8.86 -12.92
C VAL A 38 -24.52 -9.79 -12.76
N ALA A 39 -23.39 -9.26 -12.33
CA ALA A 39 -22.29 -10.03 -11.78
C ALA A 39 -22.39 -10.02 -10.25
N ILE A 40 -22.19 -11.19 -9.63
CA ILE A 40 -22.30 -11.36 -8.18
C ILE A 40 -20.97 -11.88 -7.65
N LYS A 41 -20.22 -11.05 -6.94
CA LYS A 41 -18.96 -11.39 -6.27
C LYS A 41 -19.31 -11.92 -4.88
N VAL A 42 -19.00 -13.17 -4.61
CA VAL A 42 -19.29 -13.86 -3.34
C VAL A 42 -17.97 -14.16 -2.66
N LEU A 43 -17.83 -13.75 -1.40
CA LEU A 43 -16.63 -14.02 -0.59
C LEU A 43 -16.44 -15.53 -0.43
N ASP A 44 -15.17 -15.99 -0.51
CA ASP A 44 -14.86 -17.41 -0.34
C ASP A 44 -15.30 -17.91 1.04
N ARG A 45 -15.75 -19.15 1.09
CA ARG A 45 -16.35 -19.76 2.29
C ARG A 45 -15.39 -19.81 3.47
N GLU A 46 -14.11 -20.05 3.23
CA GLU A 46 -13.11 -20.12 4.29
C GLU A 46 -12.85 -18.72 4.87
N LEU A 47 -12.75 -17.71 4.00
CA LEU A 47 -12.51 -16.31 4.39
C LEU A 47 -13.75 -15.63 4.99
N ALA A 48 -14.96 -16.11 4.67
CA ALA A 48 -16.20 -15.58 5.24
C ALA A 48 -16.33 -15.81 6.75
N ASN A 49 -15.54 -16.71 7.34
CA ASN A 49 -15.49 -16.92 8.79
C ASN A 49 -14.60 -15.89 9.51
N ASP A 50 -13.74 -15.19 8.80
CA ASP A 50 -12.84 -14.17 9.35
C ASP A 50 -13.47 -12.77 9.26
N ASN A 51 -13.61 -12.13 10.43
CA ASN A 51 -14.18 -10.78 10.54
C ASN A 51 -13.36 -9.71 9.77
N ALA A 52 -12.04 -9.86 9.69
CA ALA A 52 -11.18 -8.92 8.98
C ALA A 52 -11.47 -8.97 7.47
N PHE A 53 -11.60 -10.17 6.89
CA PHE A 53 -11.96 -10.31 5.48
C PHE A 53 -13.38 -9.82 5.18
N ARG A 54 -14.36 -10.09 6.03
CA ARG A 54 -15.73 -9.55 5.87
C ARG A 54 -15.75 -8.03 5.91
N THR A 55 -15.01 -7.43 6.86
CA THR A 55 -14.92 -5.98 6.97
C THR A 55 -14.27 -5.36 5.75
N ARG A 56 -13.17 -5.92 5.25
CA ARG A 56 -12.49 -5.50 4.02
C ARG A 56 -13.42 -5.56 2.82
N PHE A 57 -14.12 -6.68 2.64
CA PHE A 57 -15.05 -6.90 1.54
C PHE A 57 -16.21 -5.87 1.56
N ARG A 58 -16.72 -5.54 2.74
CA ARG A 58 -17.75 -4.51 2.91
C ARG A 58 -17.23 -3.10 2.62
N LEU A 59 -16.01 -2.76 3.06
CA LEU A 59 -15.39 -1.46 2.77
C LEU A 59 -15.15 -1.28 1.27
N GLU A 60 -14.70 -2.32 0.57
CA GLU A 60 -14.54 -2.32 -0.89
C GLU A 60 -15.88 -2.02 -1.58
N ALA A 61 -16.96 -2.72 -1.18
CA ALA A 61 -18.28 -2.45 -1.70
C ALA A 61 -18.76 -1.02 -1.45
N GLN A 62 -18.57 -0.49 -0.24
CA GLN A 62 -18.95 0.88 0.12
C GLN A 62 -18.22 1.95 -0.69
N ALA A 63 -16.93 1.77 -0.93
CA ALA A 63 -16.19 2.73 -1.73
C ALA A 63 -16.57 2.65 -3.22
N ALA A 64 -16.68 1.44 -3.77
CA ALA A 64 -17.09 1.25 -5.15
C ALA A 64 -18.53 1.74 -5.41
N SER A 65 -19.44 1.62 -4.44
CA SER A 65 -20.83 2.08 -4.59
C SER A 65 -20.98 3.60 -4.74
N ARG A 66 -20.00 4.39 -4.28
CA ARG A 66 -19.97 5.85 -4.42
C ARG A 66 -19.53 6.31 -5.80
N MET A 67 -19.06 5.39 -6.65
CA MET A 67 -18.49 5.72 -7.95
C MET A 67 -19.51 5.44 -9.06
N ALA A 68 -19.79 6.48 -9.85
CA ALA A 68 -20.67 6.41 -11.01
C ALA A 68 -19.97 7.04 -12.21
N ASN A 69 -19.08 6.27 -12.87
CA ASN A 69 -18.36 6.68 -14.06
C ASN A 69 -18.45 5.56 -15.12
N PRO A 70 -18.60 5.87 -16.41
CA PRO A 70 -18.66 4.86 -17.49
C PRO A 70 -17.43 3.94 -17.56
N THR A 71 -16.27 4.40 -17.14
CA THR A 71 -15.01 3.60 -17.14
C THR A 71 -14.79 2.82 -15.85
N ILE A 72 -15.74 2.85 -14.91
CA ILE A 72 -15.70 2.07 -13.65
C ILE A 72 -16.86 1.08 -13.66
N VAL A 73 -16.63 -0.16 -13.21
CA VAL A 73 -17.68 -1.16 -13.02
C VAL A 73 -18.61 -0.70 -11.90
N ARG A 74 -19.90 -0.57 -12.21
CA ARG A 74 -20.87 -0.04 -11.27
C ARG A 74 -21.27 -1.09 -10.24
N VAL A 75 -21.15 -0.77 -8.96
CA VAL A 75 -21.73 -1.56 -7.87
C VAL A 75 -23.18 -1.17 -7.70
N TYR A 76 -24.07 -2.16 -7.68
CA TYR A 76 -25.52 -1.96 -7.56
C TYR A 76 -26.02 -2.19 -6.14
N ASP A 77 -25.43 -3.19 -5.46
CA ASP A 77 -25.86 -3.58 -4.12
C ASP A 77 -24.75 -4.36 -3.42
N ALA A 78 -24.81 -4.44 -2.11
CA ALA A 78 -23.94 -5.30 -1.32
C ALA A 78 -24.71 -5.79 -0.09
N GLY A 79 -24.54 -7.05 0.24
CA GLY A 79 -25.28 -7.65 1.35
C GLY A 79 -24.55 -8.85 1.95
N GLU A 80 -25.22 -9.42 2.92
CA GLU A 80 -24.81 -10.65 3.56
C GLU A 80 -26.04 -11.57 3.65
N ASP A 81 -25.91 -12.78 3.17
CA ASP A 81 -26.90 -13.84 3.30
C ASP A 81 -26.39 -14.90 4.27
N SER A 82 -27.20 -15.87 4.60
CA SER A 82 -26.86 -16.99 5.45
C SER A 82 -27.05 -18.32 4.74
N GLU A 83 -26.07 -19.21 4.85
CA GLU A 83 -26.13 -20.58 4.33
C GLU A 83 -26.03 -21.56 5.50
N THR A 84 -27.00 -22.48 5.60
CA THR A 84 -26.92 -23.58 6.59
C THR A 84 -26.13 -24.72 5.98
N THR A 85 -25.00 -25.06 6.56
CA THR A 85 -24.15 -26.18 6.15
C THR A 85 -24.78 -27.52 6.54
N PRO A 86 -24.38 -28.66 5.93
CA PRO A 86 -24.93 -29.97 6.23
C PRO A 86 -24.82 -30.41 7.71
N ASP A 87 -23.88 -29.84 8.45
CA ASP A 87 -23.69 -30.03 9.90
C ASP A 87 -24.59 -29.15 10.78
N GLY A 88 -25.46 -28.34 10.17
CA GLY A 88 -26.39 -27.44 10.87
C GLY A 88 -25.79 -26.09 11.27
N THR A 89 -24.54 -25.80 10.93
CA THR A 89 -23.91 -24.51 11.23
C THR A 89 -24.42 -23.44 10.25
N VAL A 90 -24.81 -22.28 10.76
CA VAL A 90 -25.18 -21.13 9.93
C VAL A 90 -23.94 -20.28 9.63
N ARG A 91 -23.65 -20.06 8.36
CA ARG A 91 -22.52 -19.27 7.90
C ARG A 91 -22.98 -18.02 7.17
N ALA A 92 -22.29 -16.93 7.39
CA ALA A 92 -22.45 -15.70 6.63
C ALA A 92 -21.93 -15.86 5.19
N VAL A 93 -22.66 -15.31 4.23
CA VAL A 93 -22.29 -15.28 2.79
C VAL A 93 -22.31 -13.83 2.32
N PRO A 94 -21.22 -13.09 2.54
CA PRO A 94 -21.11 -11.73 2.03
C PRO A 94 -21.04 -11.73 0.50
N PHE A 95 -21.76 -10.80 -0.13
CA PHE A 95 -21.80 -10.68 -1.58
C PHE A 95 -21.86 -9.20 -2.03
N ILE A 96 -21.35 -8.94 -3.23
CA ILE A 96 -21.44 -7.66 -3.94
C ILE A 96 -22.12 -7.91 -5.29
N VAL A 97 -23.13 -7.12 -5.60
CA VAL A 97 -23.84 -7.16 -6.89
C VAL A 97 -23.39 -5.98 -7.73
N MET A 98 -22.92 -6.27 -8.95
CA MET A 98 -22.34 -5.25 -9.82
C MET A 98 -22.76 -5.44 -11.29
N GLU A 99 -22.40 -4.50 -12.11
CA GLU A 99 -22.56 -4.51 -13.55
C GLU A 99 -21.93 -5.78 -14.15
N LEU A 100 -22.71 -6.53 -14.93
CA LEU A 100 -22.17 -7.61 -15.77
C LEU A 100 -21.58 -6.98 -17.03
N VAL A 101 -20.26 -6.96 -17.11
CA VAL A 101 -19.53 -6.41 -18.27
C VAL A 101 -19.33 -7.50 -19.31
N HIS A 102 -19.81 -7.25 -20.54
CA HIS A 102 -19.52 -8.09 -21.70
C HIS A 102 -18.22 -7.64 -22.36
N GLY A 103 -17.18 -8.47 -22.26
CA GLY A 103 -15.84 -8.11 -22.76
C GLY A 103 -14.77 -9.11 -22.33
N ARG A 104 -13.52 -8.72 -22.46
CA ARG A 104 -12.35 -9.52 -22.10
C ARG A 104 -11.52 -8.81 -21.02
N LEU A 105 -10.89 -9.57 -20.14
CA LEU A 105 -9.90 -9.02 -19.23
C LEU A 105 -8.67 -8.54 -20.02
N LEU A 106 -8.11 -7.42 -19.61
CA LEU A 106 -6.90 -6.87 -20.23
C LEU A 106 -5.72 -7.86 -20.17
N LYS A 107 -5.63 -8.65 -19.10
CA LYS A 107 -4.64 -9.73 -18.96
C LYS A 107 -4.75 -10.78 -20.09
N ASP A 108 -5.99 -11.11 -20.50
CA ASP A 108 -6.23 -12.11 -21.56
C ASP A 108 -5.89 -11.53 -22.93
N ILE A 109 -6.04 -10.22 -23.13
CA ILE A 109 -5.61 -9.52 -24.33
C ILE A 109 -4.08 -9.52 -24.41
N ILE A 110 -3.39 -9.14 -23.34
CA ILE A 110 -1.92 -9.11 -23.27
C ILE A 110 -1.31 -10.50 -23.47
N SER A 111 -1.98 -11.57 -23.01
CA SER A 111 -1.48 -12.94 -23.15
C SER A 111 -1.36 -13.39 -24.61
N THR A 112 -2.01 -12.70 -25.54
CA THR A 112 -1.91 -12.98 -26.99
C THR A 112 -0.70 -12.33 -27.65
N GLY A 113 0.06 -11.50 -26.94
CA GLY A 113 1.24 -10.77 -27.42
C GLY A 113 1.14 -9.26 -27.21
N PRO A 114 2.13 -8.50 -27.70
CA PRO A 114 2.11 -7.04 -27.63
C PRO A 114 0.86 -6.46 -28.30
N VAL A 115 0.25 -5.48 -27.64
CA VAL A 115 -0.96 -4.82 -28.14
C VAL A 115 -0.54 -3.70 -29.13
N PRO A 116 -1.30 -3.47 -30.23
CA PRO A 116 -1.05 -2.32 -31.11
C PRO A 116 -0.99 -1.02 -30.30
N VAL A 117 -0.04 -0.15 -30.66
CA VAL A 117 0.26 1.08 -29.89
C VAL A 117 -0.99 1.93 -29.67
N GLU A 118 -1.81 2.11 -30.70
CA GLU A 118 -3.06 2.89 -30.63
C GLU A 118 -4.05 2.30 -29.62
N ASP A 119 -4.18 0.97 -29.59
CA ASP A 119 -5.05 0.27 -28.63
C ASP A 119 -4.47 0.36 -27.22
N ALA A 120 -3.15 0.22 -27.06
CA ALA A 120 -2.47 0.33 -25.78
C ALA A 120 -2.69 1.73 -25.17
N VAL A 121 -2.53 2.79 -25.96
CA VAL A 121 -2.78 4.17 -25.52
C VAL A 121 -4.25 4.36 -25.15
N ARG A 122 -5.19 3.88 -25.98
CA ARG A 122 -6.62 3.97 -25.72
C ARG A 122 -7.03 3.25 -24.43
N TYR A 123 -6.49 2.07 -24.16
CA TYR A 123 -6.79 1.33 -22.93
C TYR A 123 -6.25 2.03 -21.71
N VAL A 124 -5.03 2.56 -21.78
CA VAL A 124 -4.43 3.31 -20.67
C VAL A 124 -5.16 4.63 -20.44
N ASP A 125 -5.57 5.34 -21.49
CA ASP A 125 -6.40 6.54 -21.37
C ASP A 125 -7.70 6.25 -20.60
N GLY A 126 -8.41 5.17 -20.93
CA GLY A 126 -9.62 4.76 -20.21
C GLY A 126 -9.35 4.38 -18.74
N ILE A 127 -8.20 3.76 -18.42
CA ILE A 127 -7.79 3.51 -17.03
C ILE A 127 -7.58 4.83 -16.30
N LEU A 128 -6.85 5.77 -16.92
CA LEU A 128 -6.57 7.07 -16.34
C LEU A 128 -7.82 7.93 -16.15
N GLU A 129 -8.82 7.82 -17.06
CA GLU A 129 -10.13 8.45 -16.88
C GLU A 129 -10.84 7.93 -15.61
N ALA A 130 -10.83 6.62 -15.39
CA ALA A 130 -11.36 6.01 -14.18
C ALA A 130 -10.64 6.50 -12.92
N LEU A 131 -9.29 6.56 -12.96
CA LEU A 131 -8.46 7.01 -11.86
C LEU A 131 -8.64 8.51 -11.58
N GLU A 132 -8.74 9.35 -12.62
CA GLU A 132 -9.03 10.78 -12.45
C GLU A 132 -10.33 10.99 -11.68
N TYR A 133 -11.38 10.23 -12.02
CA TYR A 133 -12.64 10.28 -11.32
C TYR A 133 -12.54 9.80 -9.86
N SER A 134 -11.91 8.65 -9.62
CA SER A 134 -11.79 8.07 -8.27
C SER A 134 -10.92 8.91 -7.35
N HIS A 135 -9.79 9.45 -7.85
CA HIS A 135 -8.88 10.30 -7.08
C HIS A 135 -9.55 11.62 -6.67
N ARG A 136 -10.37 12.22 -7.55
CA ARG A 136 -11.19 13.40 -7.19
C ARG A 136 -12.23 13.08 -6.10
N ALA A 137 -12.71 11.85 -6.05
CA ALA A 137 -13.60 11.38 -5.00
C ALA A 137 -12.85 10.95 -3.71
N GLY A 138 -11.52 11.14 -3.65
CA GLY A 138 -10.69 10.76 -2.52
C GLY A 138 -10.42 9.24 -2.41
N VAL A 139 -10.67 8.48 -3.48
CA VAL A 139 -10.49 7.02 -3.50
C VAL A 139 -9.29 6.64 -4.35
N VAL A 140 -8.28 6.02 -3.71
CA VAL A 140 -7.10 5.44 -4.36
C VAL A 140 -7.37 3.96 -4.62
N HIS A 141 -7.07 3.47 -5.82
CA HIS A 141 -7.38 2.09 -6.24
C HIS A 141 -6.46 1.05 -5.60
N ARG A 142 -5.14 1.30 -5.53
CA ARG A 142 -4.09 0.50 -4.88
C ARG A 142 -3.83 -0.90 -5.47
N ASP A 143 -4.56 -1.34 -6.47
CA ASP A 143 -4.39 -2.65 -7.11
C ASP A 143 -4.65 -2.59 -8.63
N ILE A 144 -4.15 -1.56 -9.31
CA ILE A 144 -4.23 -1.46 -10.78
C ILE A 144 -3.35 -2.53 -11.40
N LYS A 145 -3.98 -3.40 -12.19
CA LYS A 145 -3.34 -4.49 -12.93
C LYS A 145 -4.24 -4.97 -14.06
N PRO A 146 -3.73 -5.67 -15.08
CA PRO A 146 -4.55 -6.15 -16.21
C PRO A 146 -5.69 -7.13 -15.81
N GLY A 147 -5.57 -7.76 -14.63
CA GLY A 147 -6.64 -8.62 -14.11
C GLY A 147 -7.83 -7.86 -13.53
N ASN A 148 -7.67 -6.55 -13.24
CA ASN A 148 -8.72 -5.69 -12.70
C ASN A 148 -9.23 -4.68 -13.73
N VAL A 149 -8.95 -4.91 -15.00
CA VAL A 149 -9.40 -4.07 -16.12
C VAL A 149 -10.07 -4.94 -17.16
N MET A 150 -11.27 -4.60 -17.56
CA MET A 150 -11.97 -5.22 -18.70
C MET A 150 -12.03 -4.26 -19.88
N VAL A 151 -12.01 -4.83 -21.08
CA VAL A 151 -12.26 -4.13 -22.34
C VAL A 151 -13.53 -4.72 -22.94
N THR A 152 -14.54 -3.88 -23.14
CA THR A 152 -15.82 -4.28 -23.74
C THR A 152 -15.66 -4.62 -25.22
N GLU A 153 -16.68 -5.24 -25.82
CA GLU A 153 -16.71 -5.51 -27.26
C GLU A 153 -16.64 -4.24 -28.12
N THR A 154 -17.03 -3.09 -27.56
CA THR A 154 -16.91 -1.76 -28.20
C THR A 154 -15.57 -1.09 -27.97
N GLY A 155 -14.64 -1.74 -27.24
CA GLY A 155 -13.31 -1.20 -26.92
C GLY A 155 -13.28 -0.22 -25.73
N GLN A 156 -14.38 -0.07 -25.00
CA GLN A 156 -14.43 0.75 -23.80
C GLN A 156 -13.77 0.03 -22.62
N VAL A 157 -12.98 0.75 -21.85
CA VAL A 157 -12.35 0.25 -20.62
C VAL A 157 -13.33 0.30 -19.43
N LYS A 158 -13.28 -0.73 -18.59
CA LYS A 158 -13.98 -0.82 -17.31
C LYS A 158 -13.00 -1.26 -16.24
N VAL A 159 -12.70 -0.37 -15.31
CA VAL A 159 -11.87 -0.67 -14.12
C VAL A 159 -12.75 -1.24 -13.02
N MET A 160 -12.28 -2.29 -12.36
CA MET A 160 -13.02 -2.99 -11.30
C MET A 160 -12.11 -3.30 -10.11
N ASP A 161 -12.71 -3.76 -9.00
CA ASP A 161 -12.03 -4.22 -7.79
C ASP A 161 -11.08 -3.17 -7.17
N PHE A 162 -11.66 -2.06 -6.67
CA PHE A 162 -10.92 -1.04 -5.94
C PHE A 162 -10.33 -1.62 -4.65
N GLY A 163 -8.99 -1.72 -4.60
CA GLY A 163 -8.22 -2.46 -3.60
C GLY A 163 -8.15 -1.83 -2.20
N ILE A 164 -9.27 -1.31 -1.67
CA ILE A 164 -9.36 -0.69 -0.33
C ILE A 164 -9.05 -1.71 0.77
N ALA A 165 -9.24 -3.00 0.48
CA ALA A 165 -8.88 -4.09 1.37
C ALA A 165 -7.38 -4.13 1.75
N ARG A 166 -6.49 -3.54 0.92
CA ARG A 166 -5.04 -3.46 1.17
C ARG A 166 -4.64 -2.34 2.13
N ALA A 167 -5.42 -1.26 2.22
CA ALA A 167 -5.14 -0.15 3.14
C ALA A 167 -5.19 -0.55 4.62
N VAL A 168 -5.91 -1.63 4.95
CA VAL A 168 -6.06 -2.11 6.33
C VAL A 168 -5.03 -3.19 6.67
N SER A 169 -4.36 -3.79 5.66
CA SER A 169 -3.31 -4.80 5.85
C SER A 169 -1.90 -4.23 5.94
N ASP A 170 -1.68 -2.95 5.61
CA ASP A 170 -0.37 -2.31 5.73
C ASP A 170 0.11 -2.17 7.19
N SER A 171 -0.74 -2.48 8.17
CA SER A 171 -0.40 -2.47 9.61
C SER A 171 -0.19 -3.85 10.24
N SER A 172 -0.45 -4.95 9.56
CA SER A 172 -0.26 -6.28 10.18
C SER A 172 -0.40 -7.44 9.18
N SER A 173 0.55 -7.68 8.30
CA SER A 173 0.75 -9.04 7.80
C SER A 173 2.10 -9.24 7.12
N THR A 174 2.86 -10.08 7.73
CA THR A 174 3.90 -10.93 7.17
C THR A 174 3.54 -11.41 5.76
N VAL A 175 4.54 -11.39 4.90
CA VAL A 175 4.60 -11.86 3.49
C VAL A 175 4.26 -13.37 3.33
N ALA A 176 3.28 -13.92 4.03
CA ALA A 176 3.08 -15.35 4.18
C ALA A 176 1.94 -16.00 3.36
N ASP A 177 1.16 -15.26 2.54
CA ASP A 177 0.20 -15.88 1.63
C ASP A 177 0.74 -15.94 0.20
N THR A 178 1.61 -16.91 -0.03
CA THR A 178 2.61 -16.98 -1.09
C THR A 178 2.07 -17.18 -2.51
N THR A 179 0.85 -17.61 -2.74
CA THR A 179 0.39 -17.99 -4.09
C THR A 179 -0.43 -16.90 -4.81
N ALA A 180 -1.22 -16.10 -4.08
CA ALA A 180 -1.96 -14.96 -4.63
C ALA A 180 -1.06 -13.73 -4.84
N ILE A 181 0.05 -13.64 -4.10
CA ILE A 181 1.04 -12.55 -4.13
C ILE A 181 1.91 -12.63 -5.41
N LEU A 182 2.12 -13.83 -5.98
CA LEU A 182 3.05 -14.03 -7.11
C LEU A 182 2.68 -13.21 -8.36
N GLY A 183 1.38 -13.08 -8.69
CA GLY A 183 0.91 -12.32 -9.85
C GLY A 183 0.73 -10.82 -9.62
N THR A 184 0.65 -10.39 -8.36
CA THR A 184 0.30 -9.00 -8.00
C THR A 184 1.54 -8.14 -7.77
N ALA A 185 2.66 -8.70 -7.29
CA ALA A 185 3.90 -7.97 -7.04
C ALA A 185 4.48 -7.31 -8.30
N ALA A 186 4.14 -7.82 -9.50
CA ALA A 186 4.58 -7.28 -10.78
C ALA A 186 4.07 -5.85 -11.07
N TYR A 187 3.06 -5.38 -10.34
CA TYR A 187 2.42 -4.07 -10.54
C TYR A 187 2.54 -3.16 -9.31
N PHE A 188 3.28 -3.55 -8.28
CA PHE A 188 3.47 -2.74 -7.07
C PHE A 188 4.25 -1.48 -7.37
N SER A 189 3.79 -0.38 -6.78
CA SER A 189 4.61 0.81 -6.70
C SER A 189 5.77 0.62 -5.69
N PRO A 190 6.86 1.38 -5.82
CA PRO A 190 7.98 1.33 -4.87
C PRO A 190 7.56 1.51 -3.42
N GLU A 191 6.63 2.44 -3.14
CA GLU A 191 6.08 2.69 -1.81
C GLU A 191 5.25 1.52 -1.28
N GLN A 192 4.49 0.84 -2.14
CA GLN A 192 3.79 -0.39 -1.75
C GLN A 192 4.77 -1.53 -1.44
N ALA A 193 5.83 -1.66 -2.23
CA ALA A 193 6.86 -2.68 -2.01
C ALA A 193 7.66 -2.46 -0.72
N LYS A 194 7.76 -1.21 -0.26
CA LYS A 194 8.43 -0.83 1.00
C LYS A 194 7.49 -0.78 2.20
N GLY A 195 6.15 -0.86 2.01
CA GLY A 195 5.18 -0.64 3.08
C GLY A 195 5.07 0.84 3.51
N GLU A 196 5.44 1.77 2.65
CA GLU A 196 5.32 3.22 2.88
C GLU A 196 3.88 3.70 2.62
N PRO A 197 3.48 4.90 3.11
CA PRO A 197 2.16 5.46 2.83
C PRO A 197 1.88 5.59 1.33
N VAL A 198 0.71 5.12 0.90
CA VAL A 198 0.31 5.02 -0.51
C VAL A 198 -0.72 6.09 -0.85
N ASP A 199 -0.42 6.95 -1.83
CA ASP A 199 -1.33 7.95 -2.39
C ASP A 199 -1.72 7.64 -3.85
N ALA A 200 -2.44 8.57 -4.50
CA ALA A 200 -2.92 8.46 -5.88
C ALA A 200 -1.80 8.18 -6.90
N ARG A 201 -0.57 8.63 -6.64
CA ARG A 201 0.59 8.44 -7.53
C ARG A 201 1.07 6.99 -7.60
N ALA A 202 0.68 6.15 -6.64
CA ALA A 202 0.91 4.71 -6.71
C ALA A 202 0.09 4.07 -7.85
N ASP A 203 -1.17 4.49 -8.04
CA ASP A 203 -2.01 4.02 -9.14
C ASP A 203 -1.44 4.45 -10.50
N LEU A 204 -0.87 5.66 -10.56
CA LEU A 204 -0.21 6.15 -11.79
C LEU A 204 1.04 5.33 -12.12
N TYR A 205 1.83 4.93 -11.13
CA TYR A 205 2.94 4.01 -11.32
C TYR A 205 2.47 2.65 -11.84
N SER A 206 1.47 2.05 -11.19
CA SER A 206 0.90 0.76 -11.62
C SER A 206 0.30 0.83 -13.02
N THR A 207 -0.33 1.97 -13.38
CA THR A 207 -0.79 2.24 -14.75
C THR A 207 0.39 2.34 -15.72
N GLY A 208 1.51 2.93 -15.31
CA GLY A 208 2.78 2.92 -16.06
C GLY A 208 3.32 1.51 -16.31
N VAL A 209 3.20 0.61 -15.33
CA VAL A 209 3.54 -0.81 -15.51
C VAL A 209 2.63 -1.49 -16.53
N VAL A 210 1.31 -1.22 -16.48
CA VAL A 210 0.34 -1.73 -17.45
C VAL A 210 0.62 -1.20 -18.85
N LEU A 211 0.91 0.10 -19.01
CA LEU A 211 1.32 0.69 -20.28
C LEU A 211 2.57 -0.01 -20.86
N TYR A 212 3.58 -0.18 -20.01
CA TYR A 212 4.81 -0.87 -20.40
C TYR A 212 4.52 -2.29 -20.90
N GLU A 213 3.71 -3.04 -20.16
CA GLU A 213 3.37 -4.42 -20.52
C GLU A 213 2.56 -4.52 -21.81
N LEU A 214 1.60 -3.61 -22.03
CA LEU A 214 0.85 -3.52 -23.30
C LEU A 214 1.76 -3.29 -24.48
N LEU A 215 2.75 -2.40 -24.36
CA LEU A 215 3.68 -2.04 -25.41
C LEU A 215 4.76 -3.12 -25.64
N ALA A 216 5.34 -3.66 -24.56
CA ALA A 216 6.47 -4.57 -24.61
C ALA A 216 6.09 -6.06 -24.63
N GLY A 217 4.79 -6.41 -24.38
CA GLY A 217 4.31 -7.79 -24.24
C GLY A 217 4.78 -8.47 -22.95
N ARG A 218 5.40 -7.73 -22.04
CA ARG A 218 5.89 -8.22 -20.75
C ARG A 218 6.02 -7.07 -19.75
N PRO A 219 5.88 -7.30 -18.44
CA PRO A 219 6.11 -6.28 -17.44
C PRO A 219 7.59 -5.81 -17.43
N PRO A 220 7.87 -4.58 -16.91
CA PRO A 220 9.21 -4.01 -16.88
C PRO A 220 10.20 -4.84 -16.06
N PHE A 221 9.72 -5.45 -14.99
CA PHE A 221 10.52 -6.25 -14.07
C PHE A 221 10.00 -7.68 -13.98
N ARG A 222 10.92 -8.64 -13.87
CA ARG A 222 10.64 -10.08 -13.75
C ARG A 222 11.65 -10.72 -12.80
N GLY A 223 11.20 -11.70 -12.02
CA GLY A 223 12.07 -12.43 -11.09
C GLY A 223 11.47 -13.78 -10.71
N GLU A 224 12.27 -14.62 -10.09
CA GLU A 224 11.88 -15.97 -9.66
C GLU A 224 10.98 -15.94 -8.41
N SER A 225 10.93 -14.83 -7.69
CA SER A 225 10.10 -14.65 -6.50
C SER A 225 9.41 -13.27 -6.49
N PRO A 226 8.25 -13.13 -5.80
CA PRO A 226 7.60 -11.85 -5.61
C PRO A 226 8.49 -10.80 -4.95
N VAL A 227 9.33 -11.22 -4.00
CA VAL A 227 10.29 -10.35 -3.31
C VAL A 227 11.35 -9.80 -4.26
N ALA A 228 11.86 -10.65 -5.17
CA ALA A 228 12.83 -10.20 -6.17
C ALA A 228 12.21 -9.16 -7.13
N VAL A 229 10.95 -9.35 -7.54
CA VAL A 229 10.23 -8.40 -8.39
C VAL A 229 9.95 -7.10 -7.63
N ALA A 230 9.50 -7.19 -6.37
CA ALA A 230 9.28 -6.02 -5.51
C ALA A 230 10.57 -5.20 -5.32
N TYR A 231 11.70 -5.87 -5.10
CA TYR A 231 13.00 -5.21 -5.01
C TYR A 231 13.38 -4.44 -6.29
N GLN A 232 13.12 -5.01 -7.47
CA GLN A 232 13.37 -4.33 -8.76
C GLN A 232 12.47 -3.10 -8.92
N HIS A 233 11.21 -3.14 -8.47
CA HIS A 233 10.36 -1.96 -8.43
C HIS A 233 10.94 -0.84 -7.57
N VAL A 234 11.63 -1.18 -6.50
CA VAL A 234 12.29 -0.19 -5.61
C VAL A 234 13.58 0.37 -6.22
N SER A 235 14.43 -0.48 -6.81
CA SER A 235 15.84 -0.14 -7.06
C SER A 235 16.29 -0.16 -8.51
N GLU A 236 15.61 -0.90 -9.42
CA GLU A 236 16.11 -1.06 -10.79
C GLU A 236 15.45 -0.09 -11.78
N ALA A 237 16.27 0.45 -12.70
CA ALA A 237 15.78 1.23 -13.82
C ALA A 237 15.16 0.30 -14.89
N PRO A 238 13.92 0.56 -15.37
CA PRO A 238 13.35 -0.20 -16.46
C PRO A 238 14.05 0.13 -17.79
N LEU A 239 14.10 -0.86 -18.70
CA LEU A 239 14.50 -0.59 -20.08
C LEU A 239 13.40 0.21 -20.77
N PRO A 240 13.73 1.13 -21.70
CA PRO A 240 12.73 1.77 -22.54
C PRO A 240 11.89 0.73 -23.31
N PRO A 241 10.57 0.88 -23.42
CA PRO A 241 9.72 -0.05 -24.19
C PRO A 241 10.19 -0.26 -25.63
N SER A 242 10.70 0.77 -26.30
CA SER A 242 11.23 0.68 -27.68
C SER A 242 12.52 -0.14 -27.79
N GLU A 243 13.23 -0.40 -26.70
CA GLU A 243 14.39 -1.31 -26.69
C GLU A 243 13.96 -2.79 -26.54
N VAL A 244 12.70 -3.03 -26.18
CA VAL A 244 12.12 -4.37 -26.03
C VAL A 244 11.25 -4.71 -27.25
N ASN A 245 10.57 -3.73 -27.82
CA ASN A 245 9.70 -3.87 -28.98
C ASN A 245 9.94 -2.68 -29.94
N ASP A 246 10.60 -2.94 -31.05
CA ASP A 246 10.98 -1.92 -32.07
C ASP A 246 9.79 -1.20 -32.70
N SER A 247 8.56 -1.74 -32.59
CA SER A 247 7.34 -1.09 -33.09
C SER A 247 6.87 0.09 -32.21
N VAL A 248 7.42 0.23 -31.01
CA VAL A 248 7.02 1.28 -30.05
C VAL A 248 7.72 2.60 -30.38
N PRO A 249 6.98 3.70 -30.57
CA PRO A 249 7.55 5.03 -30.74
C PRO A 249 8.31 5.48 -29.49
N ARG A 250 9.47 6.12 -29.69
CA ARG A 250 10.28 6.64 -28.56
C ARG A 250 9.60 7.74 -27.73
N SER A 251 8.58 8.39 -28.27
CA SER A 251 7.76 9.31 -27.50
C SER A 251 7.10 8.61 -26.32
N LEU A 252 6.66 7.36 -26.49
CA LEU A 252 6.08 6.55 -25.43
C LEU A 252 7.11 6.05 -24.39
N ASP A 253 8.39 5.91 -24.77
CA ASP A 253 9.46 5.61 -23.81
C ASP A 253 9.52 6.67 -22.70
N ALA A 254 9.48 7.95 -23.08
CA ALA A 254 9.56 9.06 -22.13
C ALA A 254 8.36 9.05 -21.17
N VAL A 255 7.16 8.76 -21.68
CA VAL A 255 5.93 8.68 -20.88
C VAL A 255 5.98 7.48 -19.92
N ALA A 256 6.33 6.29 -20.43
CA ALA A 256 6.43 5.08 -19.62
C ALA A 256 7.51 5.20 -18.53
N LEU A 257 8.69 5.70 -18.88
CA LEU A 257 9.79 5.90 -17.92
C LEU A 257 9.43 6.91 -16.83
N ARG A 258 8.76 8.02 -17.19
CA ARG A 258 8.30 9.00 -16.20
C ARG A 258 7.25 8.40 -15.26
N ALA A 259 6.27 7.64 -15.77
CA ALA A 259 5.28 6.96 -14.94
C ALA A 259 5.93 5.96 -13.98
N LEU A 260 7.01 5.29 -14.40
CA LEU A 260 7.78 4.31 -13.63
C LEU A 260 8.88 4.92 -12.75
N ALA A 261 8.97 6.26 -12.61
CA ALA A 261 9.95 6.90 -11.74
C ALA A 261 9.80 6.39 -10.29
N LYS A 262 10.95 6.15 -9.62
CA LYS A 262 10.96 5.59 -8.26
C LYS A 262 10.45 6.59 -7.24
N ASP A 263 10.86 7.84 -7.35
CA ASP A 263 10.37 8.94 -6.55
C ASP A 263 8.96 9.37 -7.03
N PRO A 264 7.92 9.34 -6.18
CA PRO A 264 6.58 9.81 -6.53
C PRO A 264 6.53 11.27 -7.04
N PHE A 265 7.46 12.13 -6.60
CA PHE A 265 7.52 13.52 -7.04
C PHE A 265 8.04 13.70 -8.47
N GLN A 266 8.74 12.72 -9.02
CA GLN A 266 9.23 12.70 -10.40
C GLN A 266 8.22 12.10 -11.38
N ARG A 267 7.16 11.45 -10.88
CA ARG A 267 6.06 10.89 -11.68
C ARG A 267 5.11 11.98 -12.17
N PHE A 268 4.08 11.56 -12.89
CA PHE A 268 2.89 12.39 -13.09
C PHE A 268 2.22 12.63 -11.72
N GLN A 269 1.75 13.85 -11.47
CA GLN A 269 1.18 14.19 -10.17
C GLN A 269 -0.31 13.88 -10.10
N ASP A 270 -0.98 13.79 -11.26
CA ASP A 270 -2.37 13.38 -11.40
C ASP A 270 -2.60 12.61 -12.71
N ALA A 271 -3.76 11.99 -12.83
CA ALA A 271 -4.14 11.20 -14.00
C ALA A 271 -4.34 12.07 -15.25
N ALA A 272 -4.80 13.33 -15.10
CA ALA A 272 -5.01 14.24 -16.21
C ALA A 272 -3.69 14.61 -16.88
N ALA A 273 -2.64 14.93 -16.11
CA ALA A 273 -1.31 15.20 -16.64
C ALA A 273 -0.70 13.97 -17.36
N PHE A 274 -1.01 12.77 -16.89
CA PHE A 274 -0.56 11.55 -17.56
C PHE A 274 -1.30 11.36 -18.90
N ARG A 275 -2.62 11.58 -18.93
CA ARG A 275 -3.45 11.53 -20.16
C ARG A 275 -2.96 12.53 -21.19
N GLU A 276 -2.77 13.79 -20.80
CA GLU A 276 -2.25 14.84 -21.68
C GLU A 276 -0.89 14.44 -22.30
N SER A 277 -0.01 13.82 -21.51
CA SER A 277 1.28 13.34 -22.02
C SER A 277 1.14 12.16 -23.00
N LEU A 278 0.14 11.28 -22.82
CA LEU A 278 -0.17 10.21 -23.77
C LEU A 278 -0.70 10.79 -25.09
N ASP A 279 -1.64 11.72 -25.04
CA ASP A 279 -2.22 12.36 -26.22
C ASP A 279 -1.16 13.10 -27.04
N ALA A 280 -0.26 13.82 -26.36
CA ALA A 280 0.86 14.51 -27.01
C ALA A 280 1.82 13.56 -27.77
N THR A 281 1.84 12.25 -27.44
CA THR A 281 2.69 11.28 -28.14
C THR A 281 2.12 10.87 -29.50
N ILE A 282 0.81 10.98 -29.70
CA ILE A 282 0.13 10.62 -30.95
C ILE A 282 0.44 11.64 -32.04
N ASP A 283 0.54 12.93 -31.66
CA ASP A 283 0.77 14.06 -32.56
C ASP A 283 2.24 14.51 -32.64
N GLY A 284 3.14 13.90 -31.87
CA GLY A 284 4.39 14.49 -31.48
C GLY A 284 5.66 14.01 -32.16
N ARG A 285 6.69 14.82 -32.04
CA ARG A 285 8.08 14.53 -32.45
C ARG A 285 8.68 13.52 -31.44
N SER A 286 9.05 12.36 -31.96
CA SER A 286 9.72 11.34 -31.14
C SER A 286 11.06 11.86 -30.60
N PRO A 287 11.35 11.73 -29.29
CA PRO A 287 12.64 12.12 -28.74
C PRO A 287 13.76 11.23 -29.30
N SER A 288 14.96 11.81 -29.42
CA SER A 288 16.14 11.06 -29.84
C SER A 288 16.60 10.07 -28.77
N LYS A 289 17.35 9.01 -29.15
CA LYS A 289 17.95 8.07 -28.18
C LYS A 289 18.75 8.77 -27.07
N ARG A 290 19.42 9.89 -27.41
CA ARG A 290 20.18 10.69 -26.46
C ARG A 290 19.28 11.38 -25.43
N GLN A 291 18.12 11.90 -25.85
CA GLN A 291 17.14 12.53 -24.94
C GLN A 291 16.49 11.50 -24.01
N VAL A 292 16.10 10.32 -24.52
CA VAL A 292 15.58 9.23 -23.70
C VAL A 292 16.65 8.73 -22.70
N GLY A 293 17.92 8.60 -23.15
CA GLY A 293 19.02 8.25 -22.26
C GLY A 293 19.32 9.30 -21.18
N ALA A 294 19.19 10.60 -21.52
CA ALA A 294 19.31 11.68 -20.54
C ALA A 294 18.19 11.64 -19.49
N LEU A 295 16.94 11.46 -19.92
CA LEU A 295 15.79 11.30 -19.04
C LEU A 295 15.95 10.07 -18.12
N THR A 296 16.42 8.93 -18.66
CA THR A 296 16.68 7.73 -17.85
C THR A 296 17.75 8.01 -16.79
N SER A 297 18.82 8.73 -17.15
CA SER A 297 19.88 9.10 -16.19
C SER A 297 19.39 10.10 -15.14
N GLU A 298 18.48 10.99 -15.50
CA GLU A 298 17.86 11.94 -14.57
C GLU A 298 16.93 11.25 -13.57
N LEU A 299 16.07 10.34 -14.04
CA LEU A 299 15.08 9.66 -13.22
C LEU A 299 15.67 8.52 -12.37
N TYR A 300 16.71 7.85 -12.83
CA TYR A 300 17.21 6.61 -12.21
C TYR A 300 18.71 6.65 -11.88
N GLY A 301 19.38 7.75 -12.19
CA GLY A 301 20.83 7.86 -12.07
C GLY A 301 21.60 7.15 -13.21
N PRO A 302 22.95 7.23 -13.22
CA PRO A 302 23.76 6.66 -14.28
C PRO A 302 23.64 5.13 -14.31
N ASN A 303 23.17 4.60 -15.44
CA ASN A 303 23.02 3.16 -15.63
C ASN A 303 24.40 2.46 -15.61
N PRO A 304 24.62 1.46 -14.72
CA PRO A 304 25.91 0.75 -14.65
C PRO A 304 26.35 0.11 -15.97
N ARG A 305 25.40 -0.29 -16.83
CA ARG A 305 25.70 -0.84 -18.17
C ARG A 305 26.17 0.25 -19.13
N GLN A 306 25.55 1.42 -19.13
CA GLN A 306 25.99 2.57 -19.94
C GLN A 306 27.35 3.12 -19.45
N ALA A 307 27.55 3.15 -18.13
CA ALA A 307 28.85 3.51 -17.56
C ALA A 307 29.97 2.53 -18.00
N ALA A 308 29.67 1.24 -18.08
CA ALA A 308 30.60 0.22 -18.56
C ALA A 308 30.87 0.33 -20.08
N GLU A 309 29.85 0.66 -20.89
CA GLU A 309 30.00 0.89 -22.34
C GLU A 309 30.75 2.19 -22.63
N THR A 310 30.46 3.26 -21.90
CA THR A 310 31.20 4.52 -21.98
C THR A 310 32.67 4.33 -21.58
N ALA A 311 32.92 3.56 -20.54
CA ALA A 311 34.27 3.21 -20.12
C ALA A 311 35.01 2.34 -21.18
N ARG A 312 34.31 1.46 -21.90
CA ARG A 312 34.86 0.68 -23.02
C ARG A 312 35.16 1.58 -24.22
N SER A 313 34.23 2.49 -24.57
CA SER A 313 34.42 3.45 -25.68
C SER A 313 35.56 4.42 -25.38
N LEU A 314 35.69 4.90 -24.14
CA LEU A 314 36.83 5.74 -23.73
C LEU A 314 38.15 4.97 -23.74
N ARG A 315 38.16 3.68 -23.42
CA ARG A 315 39.35 2.82 -23.59
C ARG A 315 39.68 2.59 -25.04
N GLN A 316 38.73 2.45 -25.95
CA GLN A 316 38.98 2.35 -27.40
C GLN A 316 39.53 3.64 -27.99
N LEU A 317 39.03 4.81 -27.55
CA LEU A 317 39.57 6.11 -27.97
C LEU A 317 40.98 6.38 -27.41
N SER A 318 41.33 5.76 -26.27
CA SER A 318 42.71 5.87 -25.73
C SER A 318 43.71 4.93 -26.39
N THR A 319 43.27 3.97 -27.22
CA THR A 319 44.11 3.06 -27.98
C THR A 319 44.38 3.49 -29.43
N ASP A 320 43.71 4.55 -29.91
CA ASP A 320 43.95 5.11 -31.27
C ASP A 320 45.04 6.19 -31.20
N THR A 321 46.27 5.76 -31.03
CA THR A 321 47.47 6.62 -31.00
C THR A 321 48.10 6.64 -32.37
N THR A 322 47.60 7.50 -33.27
CA THR A 322 48.40 8.00 -34.40
C THR A 322 48.63 9.50 -34.26
N MET A 323 49.45 9.88 -33.30
CA MET A 323 50.19 11.16 -33.35
C MET A 323 51.56 10.96 -32.72
N LYS A 324 52.60 10.84 -33.58
CA LYS A 324 53.99 10.99 -33.20
C LYS A 324 54.20 12.37 -32.59
N ARG A 325 54.46 12.39 -31.29
CA ARG A 325 55.11 13.53 -30.64
C ARG A 325 56.41 13.07 -30.02
N THR A 326 57.51 13.40 -30.67
CA THR A 326 58.86 13.29 -30.14
C THR A 326 59.03 14.28 -29.00
N GLN A 327 59.07 13.75 -27.78
CA GLN A 327 59.63 14.47 -26.65
C GLN A 327 60.41 13.47 -25.81
N ALA A 328 61.70 13.71 -25.67
CA ALA A 328 62.61 12.92 -24.87
C ALA A 328 62.20 13.03 -23.38
N GLY A 329 61.64 11.95 -22.83
CA GLY A 329 61.33 11.80 -21.40
C GLY A 329 62.49 11.15 -20.67
N PRO A 330 62.57 11.29 -19.33
CA PRO A 330 63.63 10.69 -18.52
C PRO A 330 63.62 9.16 -18.65
N PRO A 331 64.76 8.51 -18.42
CA PRO A 331 64.96 7.09 -18.74
C PRO A 331 63.99 6.21 -17.96
N VAL A 332 63.21 5.44 -18.72
CA VAL A 332 62.09 4.55 -18.26
C VAL A 332 62.56 3.55 -17.20
N ALA A 333 63.85 3.31 -17.09
CA ALA A 333 64.45 2.42 -16.09
C ALA A 333 64.13 2.81 -14.62
N TRP A 334 64.03 4.10 -14.31
CA TRP A 334 63.73 4.56 -12.96
C TRP A 334 62.24 4.42 -12.60
N ILE A 335 61.35 4.50 -13.61
CA ILE A 335 59.91 4.27 -13.44
C ILE A 335 59.67 2.79 -13.14
N TRP A 336 60.33 1.88 -13.85
CA TRP A 336 60.26 0.44 -13.61
C TRP A 336 60.91 0.03 -12.28
N ALA A 337 61.97 0.69 -11.86
CA ALA A 337 62.51 0.50 -10.53
C ALA A 337 61.55 0.94 -9.42
N GLY A 338 60.86 2.07 -9.60
CA GLY A 338 59.82 2.52 -8.66
C GLY A 338 58.62 1.59 -8.61
N VAL A 339 58.17 1.07 -9.76
CA VAL A 339 57.07 0.09 -9.85
C VAL A 339 57.46 -1.25 -9.21
N ALA A 340 58.73 -1.70 -9.41
CA ALA A 340 59.21 -2.92 -8.78
C ALA A 340 59.28 -2.79 -7.24
N ILE A 341 59.77 -1.66 -6.72
CA ILE A 341 59.78 -1.37 -5.29
C ILE A 341 58.38 -1.32 -4.70
N LEU A 342 57.43 -0.65 -5.42
CA LEU A 342 56.03 -0.60 -4.99
C LEU A 342 55.37 -1.98 -5.01
N ALA A 343 55.68 -2.80 -6.03
CA ALA A 343 55.16 -4.17 -6.11
C ALA A 343 55.71 -5.05 -4.97
N VAL A 344 57.01 -4.94 -4.63
CA VAL A 344 57.60 -5.65 -3.50
C VAL A 344 57.00 -5.17 -2.17
N LEU A 345 56.76 -3.88 -2.01
CA LEU A 345 56.09 -3.34 -0.83
C LEU A 345 54.65 -3.84 -0.71
N LEU A 346 53.89 -3.83 -1.80
CA LEU A 346 52.51 -4.36 -1.83
C LEU A 346 52.50 -5.88 -1.56
N LEU A 347 53.42 -6.63 -2.13
CA LEU A 347 53.57 -8.07 -1.84
C LEU A 347 54.00 -8.34 -0.40
N SER A 348 54.85 -7.48 0.18
CA SER A 348 55.25 -7.57 1.59
C SER A 348 54.08 -7.27 2.53
N VAL A 349 53.27 -6.23 2.20
CA VAL A 349 52.08 -5.89 2.96
C VAL A 349 51.03 -6.98 2.80
N LEU A 350 50.81 -7.49 1.58
CA LEU A 350 49.92 -8.60 1.32
C LEU A 350 50.35 -9.87 2.07
N PHE A 351 51.66 -10.20 2.03
CA PHE A 351 52.19 -11.32 2.78
C PHE A 351 52.06 -11.12 4.30
N TRP A 352 52.26 -9.88 4.77
CA TRP A 352 52.10 -9.55 6.18
C TRP A 352 50.61 -9.63 6.60
N VAL A 353 49.68 -9.13 5.79
CA VAL A 353 48.22 -9.26 6.01
C VAL A 353 47.79 -10.73 5.96
N LEU A 354 48.27 -11.51 4.99
CA LEU A 354 47.99 -12.95 4.91
C LEU A 354 48.62 -13.75 6.04
N SER A 355 49.73 -13.27 6.64
CA SER A 355 50.36 -13.89 7.81
C SER A 355 49.68 -13.50 9.13
N LEU A 356 48.88 -12.43 9.13
CA LEU A 356 48.04 -11.99 10.26
C LEU A 356 46.67 -12.67 10.29
N GLN A 357 46.29 -13.40 9.23
CA GLN A 357 45.09 -14.23 9.33
C GLN A 357 45.35 -15.30 10.38
N PRO A 358 44.53 -15.42 11.42
CA PRO A 358 44.59 -16.56 12.32
C PRO A 358 44.51 -17.81 11.45
N ARG A 359 45.48 -18.70 11.56
CA ARG A 359 45.34 -20.05 11.04
C ARG A 359 44.38 -20.73 12.00
N ASP A 360 43.11 -20.61 11.71
CA ASP A 360 42.09 -21.48 12.28
C ASP A 360 42.30 -22.89 11.74
N GLY A 361 43.36 -23.51 12.24
CA GLY A 361 43.46 -24.94 12.23
C GLY A 361 42.35 -25.42 13.15
N VAL A 362 41.24 -25.90 12.58
CA VAL A 362 40.19 -26.59 13.33
C VAL A 362 40.89 -27.63 14.18
N PRO A 363 40.90 -27.55 15.53
CA PRO A 363 41.51 -28.54 16.38
C PRO A 363 40.90 -29.90 16.03
N SER A 364 41.70 -30.95 16.03
CA SER A 364 41.23 -32.31 15.72
C SER A 364 40.13 -32.82 16.67
N ASN A 365 39.80 -32.05 17.72
CA ASN A 365 38.73 -32.28 18.70
C ASN A 365 37.66 -31.18 18.69
N ALA A 366 37.55 -30.37 17.64
CA ALA A 366 36.51 -29.35 17.53
C ALA A 366 35.11 -29.99 17.59
N ARG A 367 34.19 -29.28 18.24
CA ARG A 367 32.76 -29.60 18.33
C ARG A 367 31.99 -28.70 17.40
N ILE A 368 31.03 -29.23 16.68
CA ILE A 368 30.12 -28.45 15.84
C ILE A 368 28.94 -28.05 16.69
N VAL A 369 28.57 -26.76 16.68
CA VAL A 369 27.38 -26.25 17.38
C VAL A 369 26.16 -26.90 16.75
N PRO A 370 25.31 -27.62 17.50
CA PRO A 370 24.12 -28.25 16.99
C PRO A 370 23.04 -27.18 16.73
N ASP A 371 22.08 -27.46 15.80
CA ASP A 371 20.93 -26.63 15.64
C ASP A 371 19.90 -26.93 16.75
N VAL A 372 19.79 -26.02 17.70
CA VAL A 372 18.88 -26.10 18.85
C VAL A 372 17.73 -25.10 18.77
N THR A 373 17.54 -24.43 17.62
CA THR A 373 16.44 -23.46 17.39
C THR A 373 15.07 -24.12 17.62
N GLY A 374 14.17 -23.39 18.27
CA GLY A 374 12.82 -23.86 18.58
C GLY A 374 12.72 -24.87 19.74
N MET A 375 13.84 -25.40 20.25
CA MET A 375 13.84 -26.28 21.42
C MET A 375 13.69 -25.48 22.71
N THR A 376 13.25 -26.12 23.79
CA THR A 376 13.33 -25.51 25.13
C THR A 376 14.77 -25.35 25.57
N TYR A 377 15.06 -24.30 26.35
CA TYR A 377 16.43 -24.04 26.84
C TYR A 377 17.05 -25.25 27.54
N GLU A 378 16.28 -26.00 28.36
CA GLU A 378 16.79 -27.19 29.05
C GLU A 378 17.26 -28.26 28.07
N ARG A 379 16.54 -28.45 26.96
CA ARG A 379 16.91 -29.43 25.94
C ARG A 379 18.13 -28.99 25.17
N ALA A 380 18.18 -27.70 24.78
CA ALA A 380 19.33 -27.10 24.11
C ALA A 380 20.58 -27.18 24.99
N ASN A 381 20.49 -26.88 26.28
CA ASN A 381 21.58 -26.99 27.24
C ASN A 381 22.10 -28.42 27.36
N ASN A 382 21.21 -29.41 27.38
CA ASN A 382 21.62 -30.82 27.44
C ASN A 382 22.34 -31.28 26.14
N GLU A 383 21.89 -30.81 24.97
CA GLU A 383 22.52 -31.12 23.69
C GLU A 383 23.93 -30.47 23.56
N LEU A 384 24.05 -29.21 23.99
CA LEU A 384 25.34 -28.52 24.02
C LEU A 384 26.29 -29.16 25.03
N ALA A 385 25.82 -29.52 26.23
CA ALA A 385 26.62 -30.18 27.24
C ALA A 385 27.10 -31.58 26.80
N ALA A 386 26.30 -32.33 26.02
CA ALA A 386 26.71 -33.62 25.44
C ALA A 386 27.87 -33.50 24.47
N LEU A 387 28.13 -32.29 23.95
CA LEU A 387 29.24 -31.95 23.07
C LEU A 387 30.39 -31.22 23.80
N ASP A 388 30.42 -31.25 25.13
CA ASP A 388 31.37 -30.51 25.98
C ASP A 388 31.34 -28.98 25.71
N LEU A 389 30.20 -28.39 25.33
CA LEU A 389 29.97 -26.94 25.17
C LEU A 389 29.17 -26.41 26.35
N ILE A 390 29.39 -25.15 26.71
CA ILE A 390 28.72 -24.49 27.85
C ILE A 390 27.63 -23.55 27.31
N ALA A 391 26.37 -23.81 27.63
CA ALA A 391 25.28 -22.91 27.25
C ALA A 391 25.21 -21.72 28.20
N PHE A 392 25.24 -20.50 27.66
CA PHE A 392 24.96 -19.25 28.38
C PHE A 392 23.62 -18.69 27.94
N ARG A 393 22.65 -18.63 28.83
CA ARG A 393 21.30 -18.15 28.55
C ARG A 393 21.27 -16.62 28.44
N VAL A 394 20.65 -16.12 27.38
CA VAL A 394 20.32 -14.71 27.19
C VAL A 394 18.83 -14.63 26.86
N ASP A 395 18.04 -13.98 27.71
CA ASP A 395 16.63 -13.78 27.43
C ASP A 395 16.44 -12.60 26.48
N GLU A 396 15.69 -12.82 25.39
CA GLU A 396 15.43 -11.83 24.33
C GLU A 396 13.91 -11.84 24.03
N PRO A 397 13.23 -10.66 24.00
CA PRO A 397 11.84 -10.58 23.59
C PRO A 397 11.66 -11.09 22.16
N ASN A 398 10.67 -11.95 21.94
CA ASN A 398 10.36 -12.48 20.62
C ASN A 398 8.88 -12.85 20.53
N ALA A 399 8.18 -12.33 19.52
CA ALA A 399 6.75 -12.59 19.32
C ALA A 399 6.47 -13.92 18.60
N ASP A 400 7.45 -14.41 17.80
CA ASP A 400 7.26 -15.56 16.91
C ASP A 400 7.66 -16.89 17.57
N VAL A 401 8.51 -16.84 18.60
CA VAL A 401 9.01 -18.00 19.31
C VAL A 401 8.34 -18.08 20.69
N ALA A 402 7.78 -19.23 21.03
CA ALA A 402 7.12 -19.42 22.32
C ALA A 402 8.08 -19.15 23.49
N PRO A 403 7.62 -18.55 24.61
CA PRO A 403 8.45 -18.27 25.77
C PRO A 403 9.18 -19.49 26.27
N GLY A 404 10.49 -19.36 26.55
CA GLY A 404 11.35 -20.45 27.02
C GLY A 404 12.01 -21.28 25.92
N ASN A 405 11.68 -21.05 24.65
CA ASN A 405 12.31 -21.70 23.50
C ASN A 405 13.46 -20.87 22.94
N VAL A 406 14.43 -21.56 22.35
CA VAL A 406 15.64 -20.97 21.75
C VAL A 406 15.27 -20.28 20.44
N ILE A 407 15.69 -19.01 20.31
CA ILE A 407 15.56 -18.20 19.10
C ILE A 407 16.74 -18.48 18.16
N ARG A 408 17.95 -18.42 18.70
CA ARG A 408 19.22 -18.58 17.96
C ARG A 408 20.39 -18.83 18.93
N THR A 409 21.52 -19.20 18.38
CA THR A 409 22.77 -19.35 19.14
C THR A 409 23.85 -18.42 18.57
N ASP A 410 24.84 -18.07 19.38
CA ASP A 410 26.04 -17.34 18.98
C ASP A 410 27.24 -17.99 19.68
N PRO A 411 28.14 -18.70 18.96
CA PRO A 411 28.16 -18.90 17.49
C PRO A 411 26.97 -19.67 16.91
N GLU A 412 26.72 -19.49 15.60
CA GLU A 412 25.60 -20.10 14.90
C GLU A 412 25.74 -21.63 14.76
N ALA A 413 24.64 -22.32 14.55
CA ALA A 413 24.60 -23.75 14.28
C ALA A 413 25.49 -24.09 13.06
N GLY A 414 26.36 -25.12 13.22
CA GLY A 414 27.32 -25.52 12.19
C GLY A 414 28.73 -24.95 12.39
N GLU A 415 28.93 -23.96 13.25
CA GLU A 415 30.24 -23.44 13.56
C GLU A 415 31.03 -24.40 14.46
N SER A 416 32.38 -24.36 14.35
CA SER A 416 33.29 -25.26 15.06
C SER A 416 33.90 -24.57 16.26
N LEU A 417 33.72 -25.14 17.45
CA LEU A 417 34.24 -24.65 18.73
C LEU A 417 35.14 -25.65 19.39
N SER A 418 36.05 -25.18 20.26
CA SER A 418 36.81 -26.05 21.13
C SER A 418 35.97 -26.56 22.29
N PRO A 419 36.21 -27.79 22.80
CA PRO A 419 35.55 -28.27 24.01
C PRO A 419 35.70 -27.28 25.18
N GLY A 420 34.62 -27.08 25.94
CA GLY A 420 34.56 -26.15 27.07
C GLY A 420 34.30 -24.67 26.67
N GLN A 421 34.11 -24.35 25.39
CA GLN A 421 33.73 -23.00 24.98
C GLN A 421 32.27 -22.73 25.23
N GLU A 422 31.95 -21.42 25.44
CA GLU A 422 30.62 -20.91 25.71
C GLU A 422 29.85 -20.66 24.40
N VAL A 423 28.60 -21.07 24.38
CA VAL A 423 27.62 -20.76 23.34
C VAL A 423 26.51 -19.94 23.96
N ARG A 424 26.33 -18.71 23.51
CA ARG A 424 25.18 -17.89 23.93
C ARG A 424 23.93 -18.44 23.30
N VAL A 425 22.96 -18.80 24.14
CA VAL A 425 21.66 -19.31 23.71
C VAL A 425 20.62 -18.25 23.97
N TYR A 426 20.13 -17.61 22.90
CA TYR A 426 19.08 -16.60 22.98
C TYR A 426 17.73 -17.30 23.12
N VAL A 427 17.05 -17.03 24.24
CA VAL A 427 15.81 -17.67 24.62
C VAL A 427 14.67 -16.67 24.60
N SER A 428 13.57 -17.01 23.96
CA SER A 428 12.40 -16.15 23.91
C SER A 428 11.85 -15.87 25.32
N ALA A 429 11.76 -14.58 25.66
CA ALA A 429 11.00 -14.12 26.83
C ALA A 429 9.50 -13.94 26.53
N GLY A 430 9.10 -14.19 25.27
CA GLY A 430 7.76 -13.91 24.77
C GLY A 430 7.61 -12.47 24.24
N GLN A 431 6.41 -12.14 23.86
CA GLN A 431 6.06 -10.81 23.40
C GLN A 431 6.00 -9.82 24.59
N GLU A 432 6.59 -8.66 24.43
CA GLU A 432 6.45 -7.58 25.41
C GLU A 432 5.11 -6.87 25.28
N PHE A 433 4.50 -6.56 26.42
CA PHE A 433 3.22 -5.86 26.50
C PHE A 433 3.38 -4.50 27.19
N ALA A 434 2.56 -3.57 26.78
CA ALA A 434 2.41 -2.25 27.38
C ALA A 434 0.96 -2.05 27.83
N THR A 435 0.76 -1.34 28.92
CA THR A 435 -0.58 -0.98 29.38
C THR A 435 -1.02 0.35 28.79
N VAL A 436 -2.21 0.41 28.22
CA VAL A 436 -2.78 1.64 27.65
C VAL A 436 -3.03 2.65 28.78
N PRO A 437 -2.44 3.84 28.73
CA PRO A 437 -2.62 4.86 29.77
C PRO A 437 -4.00 5.55 29.65
N VAL A 438 -4.35 6.37 30.64
CA VAL A 438 -5.53 7.25 30.58
C VAL A 438 -5.33 8.26 29.47
N LEU A 439 -6.21 8.26 28.47
CA LEU A 439 -6.14 9.15 27.31
C LEU A 439 -7.35 10.07 27.21
N VAL A 440 -8.53 9.59 27.62
CA VAL A 440 -9.79 10.33 27.54
C VAL A 440 -9.73 11.57 28.45
N GLY A 441 -10.11 12.72 27.90
CA GLY A 441 -10.08 14.00 28.60
C GLY A 441 -8.73 14.74 28.54
N LEU A 442 -7.67 14.10 28.03
CA LEU A 442 -6.40 14.80 27.78
C LEU A 442 -6.45 15.60 26.48
N GLY A 443 -5.64 16.66 26.41
CA GLY A 443 -5.33 17.30 25.14
C GLY A 443 -4.48 16.38 24.24
N GLN A 444 -4.57 16.57 22.93
CA GLN A 444 -3.89 15.73 21.93
C GLN A 444 -2.40 15.53 22.21
N ASP A 445 -1.66 16.61 22.53
CA ASP A 445 -0.21 16.53 22.79
C ASP A 445 0.11 15.73 24.07
N ALA A 446 -0.70 15.91 25.12
CA ALA A 446 -0.56 15.16 26.37
C ALA A 446 -0.86 13.67 26.18
N ALA A 447 -1.88 13.35 25.38
CA ALA A 447 -2.23 11.97 25.03
C ALA A 447 -1.12 11.31 24.19
N THR A 448 -0.53 12.03 23.23
CA THR A 448 0.63 11.56 22.44
C THR A 448 1.82 11.23 23.35
N THR A 449 2.18 12.15 24.25
CA THR A 449 3.28 11.94 25.20
C THR A 449 3.01 10.76 26.13
N ALA A 450 1.76 10.57 26.56
CA ALA A 450 1.37 9.44 27.42
C ALA A 450 1.51 8.09 26.68
N LEU A 451 1.11 8.02 25.40
CA LEU A 451 1.27 6.83 24.57
C LEU A 451 2.75 6.49 24.35
N GLU A 452 3.57 7.47 23.95
CA GLU A 452 5.01 7.29 23.73
C GLU A 452 5.72 6.83 25.00
N SER A 453 5.36 7.42 26.16
CA SER A 453 5.93 7.04 27.46
C SER A 453 5.56 5.61 27.86
N ALA A 454 4.43 5.12 27.40
CA ALA A 454 3.98 3.73 27.61
C ALA A 454 4.54 2.75 26.57
N GLY A 455 5.39 3.19 25.63
CA GLY A 455 5.92 2.35 24.55
C GLY A 455 4.90 2.04 23.45
N LEU A 456 3.84 2.86 23.35
CA LEU A 456 2.79 2.75 22.34
C LEU A 456 2.97 3.84 21.27
N THR A 457 2.38 3.67 20.10
CA THR A 457 2.42 4.65 19.03
C THR A 457 1.08 5.34 18.86
N LEU A 458 1.12 6.64 18.53
CA LEU A 458 -0.07 7.37 18.13
C LEU A 458 -0.51 6.91 16.73
N GLY A 459 -1.76 6.50 16.62
CA GLY A 459 -2.40 6.16 15.35
C GLY A 459 -3.09 7.35 14.69
N THR A 460 -4.20 7.07 14.02
CA THR A 460 -4.99 8.10 13.33
C THR A 460 -5.77 8.94 14.33
N ILE A 461 -5.75 10.27 14.14
CA ILE A 461 -6.59 11.21 14.87
C ILE A 461 -7.79 11.57 14.00
N THR A 462 -8.99 11.32 14.54
CA THR A 462 -10.25 11.64 13.86
C THR A 462 -11.00 12.71 14.63
N PRO A 463 -11.23 13.89 14.07
CA PRO A 463 -12.04 14.92 14.72
C PRO A 463 -13.52 14.52 14.71
N ARG A 464 -14.21 14.77 15.83
CA ARG A 464 -15.66 14.56 15.99
C ARG A 464 -16.27 15.77 16.67
N ASN A 465 -17.47 16.16 16.23
CA ASN A 465 -18.23 17.23 16.86
C ASN A 465 -18.70 16.78 18.25
N ASP A 466 -18.46 17.65 19.24
CA ASP A 466 -18.86 17.43 20.63
C ASP A 466 -19.21 18.80 21.26
N PRO A 467 -20.41 18.95 21.88
CA PRO A 467 -20.87 20.23 22.38
C PRO A 467 -20.16 20.67 23.68
N ASP A 468 -19.60 19.72 24.43
CA ASP A 468 -19.10 19.95 25.78
C ASP A 468 -17.56 20.05 25.84
N LEU A 469 -16.87 19.57 24.79
CA LEU A 469 -15.42 19.47 24.80
C LEU A 469 -14.73 20.49 23.88
N ALA A 470 -13.71 21.15 24.42
CA ALA A 470 -12.87 22.05 23.64
C ALA A 470 -12.12 21.30 22.53
N GLN A 471 -11.74 22.02 21.46
CA GLN A 471 -10.97 21.47 20.36
C GLN A 471 -9.71 20.74 20.82
N GLY A 472 -9.45 19.54 20.28
CA GLY A 472 -8.26 18.75 20.55
C GLY A 472 -8.31 17.90 21.84
N ILE A 473 -9.41 17.93 22.59
CA ILE A 473 -9.59 17.05 23.75
C ILE A 473 -9.99 15.64 23.25
N VAL A 474 -9.34 14.60 23.79
CA VAL A 474 -9.61 13.21 23.45
C VAL A 474 -10.97 12.77 23.98
N ILE A 475 -11.84 12.37 23.07
CA ILE A 475 -13.18 11.84 23.38
C ILE A 475 -13.11 10.33 23.65
N SER A 476 -12.34 9.61 22.84
CA SER A 476 -12.15 8.16 22.98
C SER A 476 -10.88 7.70 22.27
N ALA A 477 -10.40 6.53 22.66
CA ALA A 477 -9.28 5.84 22.03
C ALA A 477 -9.75 4.47 21.48
N SER A 478 -9.01 3.92 20.51
CA SER A 478 -9.31 2.59 19.93
C SER A 478 -9.08 1.44 20.91
N GLN A 479 -8.26 1.68 21.92
CA GLN A 479 -7.97 0.75 23.01
C GLN A 479 -8.45 1.34 24.33
N SER A 480 -9.02 0.50 25.19
CA SER A 480 -9.49 0.96 26.50
C SER A 480 -8.31 1.15 27.45
N GLU A 481 -8.44 2.11 28.38
CA GLU A 481 -7.50 2.30 29.47
C GLU A 481 -7.29 1.00 30.26
N GLY A 482 -6.04 0.74 30.67
CA GLY A 482 -5.66 -0.45 31.41
C GLY A 482 -5.55 -1.73 30.59
N THR A 483 -5.86 -1.71 29.29
CA THR A 483 -5.69 -2.89 28.44
C THR A 483 -4.20 -3.15 28.18
N GLU A 484 -3.76 -4.40 28.32
CA GLU A 484 -2.43 -4.82 27.91
C GLU A 484 -2.41 -5.10 26.41
N VAL A 485 -1.54 -4.43 25.70
CA VAL A 485 -1.33 -4.57 24.25
C VAL A 485 0.16 -4.71 23.95
N ALA A 486 0.51 -5.28 22.80
CA ALA A 486 1.90 -5.40 22.40
C ALA A 486 2.60 -4.03 22.37
N ILE A 487 3.85 -3.95 22.80
CA ILE A 487 4.69 -2.74 22.64
C ILE A 487 4.70 -2.31 21.17
N GLY A 488 4.63 -0.99 20.93
CA GLY A 488 4.55 -0.41 19.59
C GLY A 488 3.14 -0.45 18.97
N THR A 489 2.12 -0.98 19.66
CA THR A 489 0.74 -0.96 19.17
C THR A 489 0.28 0.48 18.91
N SER A 490 -0.34 0.69 17.76
CA SER A 490 -0.89 1.99 17.36
C SER A 490 -2.27 2.21 17.97
N VAL A 491 -2.45 3.34 18.69
CA VAL A 491 -3.71 3.72 19.34
C VAL A 491 -4.31 4.91 18.61
N ASN A 492 -5.48 4.71 17.99
CA ASN A 492 -6.20 5.78 17.30
C ASN A 492 -7.00 6.60 18.32
N LEU A 493 -7.06 7.91 18.09
CA LEU A 493 -7.78 8.83 18.94
C LEU A 493 -8.93 9.49 18.18
N ILE A 494 -10.06 9.64 18.85
CA ILE A 494 -11.15 10.53 18.43
C ILE A 494 -11.05 11.75 19.32
N VAL A 495 -10.88 12.92 18.71
CA VAL A 495 -10.72 14.19 19.40
C VAL A 495 -11.88 15.15 19.11
N ALA A 496 -12.19 16.04 20.04
CA ALA A 496 -13.19 17.06 19.83
C ALA A 496 -12.75 18.02 18.72
N SER A 497 -13.62 18.28 17.76
CA SER A 497 -13.38 19.20 16.64
C SER A 497 -13.47 20.67 17.06
N GLY A 498 -14.04 20.97 18.23
CA GLY A 498 -14.42 22.31 18.66
C GLY A 498 -15.62 22.87 17.88
N ARG A 499 -16.39 22.01 17.24
CA ARG A 499 -17.57 22.37 16.45
C ARG A 499 -18.78 21.54 16.86
N VAL A 500 -19.96 22.07 16.57
CA VAL A 500 -21.25 21.38 16.68
C VAL A 500 -22.01 21.52 15.39
N THR A 501 -22.82 20.53 15.06
CA THR A 501 -23.67 20.58 13.87
C THR A 501 -25.03 21.15 14.24
N ILE A 502 -25.46 22.18 13.55
CA ILE A 502 -26.78 22.82 13.73
C ILE A 502 -27.66 22.55 12.52
N ASN A 503 -28.96 22.39 12.78
CA ASN A 503 -29.98 22.25 11.76
C ASN A 503 -30.52 23.61 11.32
N ASP A 504 -31.33 23.62 10.24
CA ASP A 504 -32.16 24.74 9.91
C ASP A 504 -33.37 24.74 10.85
N VAL A 505 -33.47 25.78 11.67
CA VAL A 505 -34.59 25.99 12.62
C VAL A 505 -35.63 26.99 12.13
N THR A 506 -35.56 27.41 10.86
CA THR A 506 -36.59 28.23 10.26
C THR A 506 -37.95 27.50 10.25
N GLY A 507 -39.01 28.19 10.62
CA GLY A 507 -40.33 27.59 10.77
C GLY A 507 -40.61 26.94 12.14
N TYR A 508 -39.63 26.81 13.02
CA TYR A 508 -39.83 26.35 14.40
C TYR A 508 -40.36 27.52 15.25
N THR A 509 -41.04 27.22 16.34
CA THR A 509 -41.31 28.26 17.34
C THR A 509 -39.99 28.72 17.95
N VAL A 510 -39.88 30.02 18.28
CA VAL A 510 -38.67 30.61 18.87
C VAL A 510 -38.24 29.82 20.09
N GLU A 511 -39.17 29.38 20.94
CA GLU A 511 -38.87 28.58 22.14
C GLU A 511 -38.30 27.19 21.81
N ALA A 512 -38.82 26.52 20.78
CA ALA A 512 -38.34 25.22 20.35
C ALA A 512 -36.95 25.33 19.70
N ALA A 513 -36.73 26.32 18.84
CA ALA A 513 -35.48 26.61 18.20
C ALA A 513 -34.38 26.97 19.25
N THR A 514 -34.74 27.79 20.24
CA THR A 514 -33.80 28.16 21.33
C THR A 514 -33.36 26.93 22.10
N ARG A 515 -34.31 26.08 22.53
CA ARG A 515 -33.97 24.84 23.26
C ARG A 515 -33.09 23.90 22.45
N GLU A 516 -33.35 23.74 21.15
CA GLU A 516 -32.55 22.86 20.29
C GLU A 516 -31.12 23.39 20.15
N LEU A 517 -30.93 24.68 19.92
CA LEU A 517 -29.63 25.31 19.73
C LEU A 517 -28.83 25.43 21.04
N GLU A 518 -29.49 25.72 22.17
CA GLU A 518 -28.86 25.71 23.49
C GLU A 518 -28.44 24.31 23.93
N ALA A 519 -29.19 23.28 23.55
CA ALA A 519 -28.82 21.88 23.83
C ALA A 519 -27.51 21.43 23.15
N VAL A 520 -27.11 22.11 22.08
CA VAL A 520 -25.79 21.89 21.41
C VAL A 520 -24.75 22.95 21.79
N GLY A 521 -24.98 23.69 22.88
CA GLY A 521 -23.99 24.59 23.48
C GLY A 521 -23.86 25.95 22.79
N LEU A 522 -24.85 26.42 21.99
CA LEU A 522 -24.85 27.77 21.43
C LEU A 522 -25.55 28.78 22.34
N THR A 523 -25.18 30.05 22.19
CA THR A 523 -25.88 31.18 22.84
C THR A 523 -26.90 31.75 21.85
N VAL A 524 -28.16 31.64 22.18
CA VAL A 524 -29.23 32.11 21.30
C VAL A 524 -29.66 33.54 21.67
N THR A 525 -29.78 34.41 20.67
CA THR A 525 -30.27 35.78 20.82
C THR A 525 -31.49 35.99 19.91
N PRO A 526 -32.71 35.90 20.44
CA PRO A 526 -33.90 36.22 19.66
C PRO A 526 -33.95 37.71 19.27
N GLN A 527 -34.25 38.02 18.00
CA GLN A 527 -34.33 39.37 17.47
C GLN A 527 -35.73 39.58 16.84
N GLU A 528 -36.39 40.65 17.28
CA GLU A 528 -37.71 41.04 16.79
C GLU A 528 -37.59 41.81 15.49
N ASP A 529 -38.40 41.43 14.49
CA ASP A 529 -38.57 42.18 13.26
C ASP A 529 -39.99 42.78 13.24
N PRO A 530 -40.14 44.10 13.48
CA PRO A 530 -41.43 44.75 13.43
C PRO A 530 -41.99 44.97 12.03
N SER A 531 -41.21 44.68 10.99
CA SER A 531 -41.63 44.90 9.58
C SER A 531 -42.52 43.79 9.03
N CYS A 532 -42.69 42.69 9.73
CA CYS A 532 -43.51 41.55 9.35
C CYS A 532 -44.58 41.22 10.43
N ALA A 533 -45.71 40.65 10.03
CA ALA A 533 -46.83 40.34 10.92
C ALA A 533 -46.45 39.28 11.97
N ALA A 534 -46.76 39.55 13.25
CA ALA A 534 -46.51 38.60 14.33
C ALA A 534 -47.31 37.29 14.15
N THR A 535 -46.72 36.19 14.60
CA THR A 535 -47.38 34.88 14.70
C THR A 535 -47.50 34.46 16.16
N ASP A 536 -48.55 33.73 16.49
CA ASP A 536 -48.79 33.20 17.82
C ASP A 536 -48.93 31.67 17.74
N PRO A 537 -47.94 30.88 18.24
CA PRO A 537 -46.67 31.29 18.84
C PRO A 537 -45.69 31.91 17.80
N PRO A 538 -44.69 32.72 18.27
CA PRO A 538 -43.70 33.34 17.39
C PRO A 538 -42.81 32.29 16.70
N ILE A 539 -42.69 32.45 15.36
CA ILE A 539 -41.98 31.51 14.49
C ILE A 539 -40.69 32.15 13.96
N VAL A 540 -39.58 31.37 13.95
CA VAL A 540 -38.29 31.79 13.40
C VAL A 540 -38.40 31.95 11.88
N MET A 541 -38.08 33.14 11.40
CA MET A 541 -38.07 33.47 9.97
C MET A 541 -36.68 33.28 9.34
N SER A 542 -35.63 33.52 10.11
CA SER A 542 -34.24 33.30 9.68
C SER A 542 -33.32 33.13 10.87
N GLN A 543 -32.18 32.43 10.64
CA GLN A 543 -31.09 32.25 11.58
C GLN A 543 -29.81 32.88 11.02
N SER A 544 -28.97 33.48 11.89
CA SER A 544 -27.77 34.20 11.47
C SER A 544 -26.60 33.29 11.06
N LEU A 545 -26.57 32.03 11.55
CA LEU A 545 -25.57 31.02 11.16
C LEU A 545 -26.26 30.01 10.21
N PRO A 546 -25.62 29.63 9.09
CA PRO A 546 -26.17 28.61 8.20
C PRO A 546 -26.18 27.24 8.86
N PRO A 547 -27.11 26.34 8.47
CA PRO A 547 -27.06 24.94 8.89
C PRO A 547 -25.70 24.28 8.55
N GLY A 548 -25.21 23.40 9.42
CA GLY A 548 -23.92 22.73 9.29
C GLY A 548 -23.07 22.90 10.53
N ASP A 549 -21.76 22.70 10.38
CA ASP A 549 -20.81 22.75 11.49
C ASP A 549 -20.39 24.16 11.84
N VAL A 550 -20.66 24.56 13.09
CA VAL A 550 -20.30 25.87 13.64
C VAL A 550 -19.41 25.69 14.89
N PRO A 551 -18.58 26.68 15.23
CA PRO A 551 -17.77 26.58 16.46
C PRO A 551 -18.66 26.47 17.71
N ILE A 552 -18.23 25.69 18.71
CA ILE A 552 -18.91 25.63 20.02
C ILE A 552 -19.00 27.02 20.65
N HIS A 553 -20.02 27.28 21.46
CA HIS A 553 -20.29 28.55 22.15
C HIS A 553 -20.48 29.75 21.22
N SER A 554 -20.70 29.53 19.90
CA SER A 554 -21.06 30.63 18.99
C SER A 554 -22.39 31.23 19.37
N THR A 555 -22.54 32.55 19.12
CA THR A 555 -23.82 33.23 19.26
C THR A 555 -24.61 33.14 17.95
N ILE A 556 -25.87 32.73 18.02
CA ILE A 556 -26.78 32.68 16.89
C ILE A 556 -28.00 33.59 17.12
N ALA A 557 -28.26 34.49 16.19
CA ALA A 557 -29.46 35.31 16.24
C ALA A 557 -30.62 34.61 15.49
N LEU A 558 -31.79 34.60 16.11
CA LEU A 558 -33.03 34.10 15.53
C LEU A 558 -33.99 35.29 15.28
N ASN A 559 -34.25 35.60 14.03
CA ASN A 559 -35.17 36.67 13.67
C ASN A 559 -36.61 36.12 13.62
N TYR A 560 -37.54 36.81 14.25
CA TYR A 560 -38.95 36.49 14.24
C TYR A 560 -39.82 37.75 14.10
N CYS A 561 -41.01 37.61 13.54
CA CYS A 561 -41.93 38.72 13.32
C CYS A 561 -42.63 39.15 14.62
N SER A 562 -42.64 40.46 14.90
CA SER A 562 -43.30 41.06 16.06
C SER A 562 -44.25 42.23 15.70
N GLY A 563 -44.36 42.56 14.40
CA GLY A 563 -45.22 43.65 13.92
C GLY A 563 -46.72 43.33 14.02
N ALA A 564 -47.58 44.38 14.06
CA ALA A 564 -49.02 44.27 14.18
C ALA A 564 -49.71 43.84 12.87
#